data_ed351b02a1e87212718fd494bb042d7a
#
_entry.id   ed351b02a1e87212718fd494bb042d7a
#
_cell.length_a   1.000
_cell.length_b   1.000
_cell.length_c   1.000
_cell.angle_alpha   90.00
_cell.angle_beta   90.00
_cell.angle_gamma   90.00
#
_symmetry.space_group_name_H-M   'P 1'
#
loop_
_entity.id
_entity.type
_entity.pdbx_description
1 polymer ?
#
loop_
_entity_poly.entity_id
_entity_poly.type
_entity_poly.pdbx_seq_one_letter_code
_entity_poly.pdbx_strand_id
1 'polypeptide(L)'
;MVFVVDASISMDPYINRTRDVIKQVSEQIEKENLGKQVKFGLVGFRSSTKAVPGLEYVSKMFVDPSTVKDTQDFLQKAAELKQAKVSSKEFSEDSFAGISQALNEINWNNFGGRYIVLVTDAGALDSNNPLSSSGMDAKQLRLEAQHRGVAIYTLHLKTPAGVKNHEQAKTQYSDLSFNNYLNKPL
;
A
#
# COMPACT_ATOMS: atom_id res chain seq x y z
N MET A 1 10.02 -0.31 -6.95
CA MET A 1 8.77 0.37 -6.53
C MET A 1 7.79 -0.67 -6.05
N VAL A 2 7.17 -0.47 -4.89
CA VAL A 2 6.19 -1.40 -4.31
C VAL A 2 4.87 -0.67 -4.11
N PHE A 3 3.80 -1.21 -4.68
CA PHE A 3 2.44 -0.73 -4.44
C PHE A 3 1.87 -1.44 -3.21
N VAL A 4 1.32 -0.66 -2.29
CA VAL A 4 0.58 -1.15 -1.12
C VAL A 4 -0.85 -0.67 -1.30
N VAL A 5 -1.75 -1.60 -1.64
CA VAL A 5 -3.08 -1.28 -2.17
C VAL A 5 -4.16 -1.77 -1.24
N ASP A 6 -5.06 -0.87 -0.91
CA ASP A 6 -6.30 -1.18 -0.22
C ASP A 6 -7.17 -2.11 -1.09
N ALA A 7 -7.49 -3.26 -0.54
CA ALA A 7 -8.35 -4.26 -1.15
C ALA A 7 -9.63 -4.49 -0.32
N SER A 8 -10.06 -3.49 0.44
CA SER A 8 -11.35 -3.47 1.12
C SER A 8 -12.51 -3.38 0.12
N ILE A 9 -13.72 -3.62 0.59
CA ILE A 9 -14.90 -3.64 -0.29
C ILE A 9 -15.23 -2.26 -0.87
N SER A 10 -14.90 -1.16 -0.16
CA SER A 10 -15.08 0.21 -0.65
C SER A 10 -14.27 0.50 -1.91
N MET A 11 -13.18 -0.24 -2.10
CA MET A 11 -12.31 -0.13 -3.27
C MET A 11 -12.85 -0.85 -4.52
N ASP A 12 -14.00 -1.56 -4.43
CA ASP A 12 -14.59 -2.29 -5.58
C ASP A 12 -14.67 -1.43 -6.87
N PRO A 13 -15.18 -0.19 -6.86
CA PRO A 13 -15.22 0.65 -8.06
C PRO A 13 -13.82 1.09 -8.56
N TYR A 14 -12.80 1.05 -7.70
CA TYR A 14 -11.48 1.64 -7.96
C TYR A 14 -10.39 0.60 -8.17
N ILE A 15 -10.56 -0.65 -7.72
CA ILE A 15 -9.50 -1.66 -7.74
C ILE A 15 -9.05 -2.00 -9.17
N ASN A 16 -9.99 -2.08 -10.10
CA ASN A 16 -9.67 -2.30 -11.51
C ASN A 16 -8.88 -1.12 -12.08
N ARG A 17 -9.34 0.12 -11.78
CA ARG A 17 -8.66 1.33 -12.22
C ARG A 17 -7.26 1.46 -11.61
N THR A 18 -7.09 1.08 -10.35
CA THR A 18 -5.77 1.01 -9.70
C THR A 18 -4.85 0.03 -10.42
N ARG A 19 -5.34 -1.16 -10.75
CA ARG A 19 -4.59 -2.14 -11.56
C ARG A 19 -4.23 -1.61 -12.95
N ASP A 20 -5.15 -0.92 -13.62
CA ASP A 20 -4.91 -0.31 -14.93
C ASP A 20 -3.82 0.78 -14.85
N VAL A 21 -3.83 1.62 -13.82
CA VAL A 21 -2.77 2.62 -13.58
C VAL A 21 -1.42 1.94 -13.32
N ILE A 22 -1.38 0.91 -12.49
CA ILE A 22 -0.17 0.13 -12.23
C ILE A 22 0.38 -0.45 -13.55
N LYS A 23 -0.50 -1.01 -14.38
CA LYS A 23 -0.14 -1.51 -15.72
C LYS A 23 0.43 -0.41 -16.61
N GLN A 24 -0.24 0.75 -16.70
CA GLN A 24 0.22 1.88 -17.50
C GLN A 24 1.60 2.38 -17.04
N VAL A 25 1.84 2.49 -15.73
CA VAL A 25 3.15 2.86 -15.17
C VAL A 25 4.21 1.84 -15.57
N SER A 26 3.90 0.55 -15.45
CA SER A 26 4.83 -0.53 -15.82
C SER A 26 5.17 -0.50 -17.31
N GLU A 27 4.16 -0.33 -18.19
CA GLU A 27 4.34 -0.23 -19.63
C GLU A 27 5.11 1.02 -20.04
N GLN A 28 4.90 2.15 -19.36
CA GLN A 28 5.66 3.38 -19.62
C GLN A 28 7.15 3.19 -19.30
N ILE A 29 7.46 2.55 -18.19
CA ILE A 29 8.84 2.23 -17.78
C ILE A 29 9.51 1.29 -18.80
N GLU A 30 8.78 0.33 -19.35
CA GLU A 30 9.28 -0.51 -20.44
C GLU A 30 9.59 0.30 -21.70
N LYS A 31 8.68 1.21 -22.10
CA LYS A 31 8.89 2.10 -23.28
C LYS A 31 10.12 2.99 -23.14
N GLU A 32 10.44 3.42 -21.93
CA GLU A 32 11.66 4.21 -21.62
C GLU A 32 12.93 3.32 -21.54
N ASN A 33 12.84 2.03 -21.84
CA ASN A 33 13.93 1.05 -21.71
C ASN A 33 14.48 0.88 -20.28
N LEU A 34 13.66 1.18 -19.28
CA LEU A 34 14.01 1.07 -17.86
C LEU A 34 13.49 -0.22 -17.21
N GLY A 35 12.78 -1.08 -17.94
CA GLY A 35 12.14 -2.29 -17.40
C GLY A 35 13.11 -3.27 -16.73
N LYS A 36 14.37 -3.31 -17.17
CA LYS A 36 15.41 -4.13 -16.52
C LYS A 36 15.92 -3.50 -15.22
N GLN A 37 15.79 -2.19 -15.06
CA GLN A 37 16.31 -1.42 -13.92
C GLN A 37 15.27 -1.22 -12.83
N VAL A 38 13.97 -1.27 -13.17
CA VAL A 38 12.86 -1.06 -12.25
C VAL A 38 12.16 -2.40 -11.97
N LYS A 39 12.09 -2.75 -10.69
CA LYS A 39 11.31 -3.90 -10.22
C LYS A 39 10.07 -3.44 -9.50
N PHE A 40 8.97 -4.15 -9.73
CA PHE A 40 7.67 -3.86 -9.14
C PHE A 40 7.30 -4.94 -8.13
N GLY A 41 6.74 -4.51 -6.99
CA GLY A 41 6.12 -5.37 -5.99
C GLY A 41 4.69 -4.94 -5.70
N LEU A 42 3.91 -5.82 -5.09
CA LEU A 42 2.53 -5.56 -4.73
C LEU A 42 2.18 -6.22 -3.41
N VAL A 43 1.70 -5.42 -2.47
CA VAL A 43 1.06 -5.85 -1.23
C VAL A 43 -0.39 -5.39 -1.25
N GLY A 44 -1.33 -6.28 -0.97
CA GLY A 44 -2.71 -5.91 -0.70
C GLY A 44 -2.98 -5.89 0.80
N PHE A 45 -3.80 -4.97 1.27
CA PHE A 45 -4.26 -4.97 2.66
C PHE A 45 -5.76 -4.78 2.75
N ARG A 46 -6.31 -5.13 3.90
CA ARG A 46 -7.71 -5.03 4.28
C ARG A 46 -7.80 -4.61 5.75
N SER A 47 -8.95 -4.84 6.38
CA SER A 47 -9.12 -4.59 7.80
C SER A 47 -8.68 -5.77 8.67
N SER A 48 -8.95 -5.69 9.97
CA SER A 48 -8.60 -6.73 10.94
C SER A 48 -9.45 -7.99 10.77
N THR A 49 -8.81 -9.13 10.58
CA THR A 49 -9.48 -10.44 10.56
C THR A 49 -10.08 -10.84 11.91
N LYS A 50 -9.63 -10.20 13.00
CA LYS A 50 -10.21 -10.40 14.34
C LYS A 50 -11.60 -9.77 14.47
N ALA A 51 -11.82 -8.63 13.80
CA ALA A 51 -13.07 -7.89 13.85
C ALA A 51 -14.06 -8.28 12.76
N VAL A 52 -13.54 -8.79 11.62
CA VAL A 52 -14.32 -9.07 10.42
C VAL A 52 -14.18 -10.53 10.02
N PRO A 53 -15.10 -11.41 10.50
CA PRO A 53 -15.13 -12.80 10.07
C PRO A 53 -15.30 -12.89 8.55
N GLY A 54 -14.52 -13.77 7.93
CA GLY A 54 -14.57 -13.99 6.47
C GLY A 54 -13.58 -13.14 5.65
N LEU A 55 -12.82 -12.24 6.28
CA LEU A 55 -11.64 -11.67 5.63
C LEU A 55 -10.54 -12.74 5.51
N GLU A 56 -9.98 -12.87 4.30
CA GLU A 56 -8.97 -13.91 4.04
C GLU A 56 -7.58 -13.51 4.58
N TYR A 57 -7.30 -12.22 4.75
CA TYR A 57 -6.02 -11.69 5.25
C TYR A 57 -6.18 -10.25 5.77
N VAL A 58 -5.26 -9.83 6.62
CA VAL A 58 -5.05 -8.41 6.97
C VAL A 58 -4.18 -7.74 5.91
N SER A 59 -3.01 -8.31 5.63
CA SER A 59 -2.14 -7.94 4.52
C SER A 59 -1.55 -9.18 3.86
N LYS A 60 -1.23 -9.07 2.56
CA LYS A 60 -0.69 -10.17 1.76
C LYS A 60 0.27 -9.65 0.72
N MET A 61 1.47 -10.23 0.66
CA MET A 61 2.41 -10.03 -0.44
C MET A 61 1.92 -10.80 -1.66
N PHE A 62 1.49 -10.11 -2.70
CA PHE A 62 1.12 -10.71 -3.99
C PHE A 62 2.33 -10.85 -4.89
N VAL A 63 3.22 -9.86 -4.85
CA VAL A 63 4.42 -9.84 -5.68
C VAL A 63 5.60 -9.30 -4.88
N ASP A 64 6.59 -10.15 -4.65
CA ASP A 64 7.90 -9.73 -4.16
C ASP A 64 8.74 -9.24 -5.35
N PRO A 65 9.23 -7.98 -5.32
CA PRO A 65 10.02 -7.42 -6.42
C PRO A 65 11.32 -8.18 -6.67
N SER A 66 11.83 -8.95 -5.69
CA SER A 66 13.05 -9.76 -5.84
C SER A 66 12.82 -11.03 -6.67
N THR A 67 11.57 -11.51 -6.77
CA THR A 67 11.22 -12.77 -7.42
C THR A 67 10.59 -12.60 -8.80
N VAL A 68 10.24 -11.38 -9.15
CA VAL A 68 9.62 -11.05 -10.43
C VAL A 68 10.62 -11.13 -11.56
N LYS A 69 10.26 -11.85 -12.62
CA LYS A 69 11.10 -12.04 -13.81
C LYS A 69 11.13 -10.77 -14.67
N ASP A 70 9.94 -10.32 -15.05
CA ASP A 70 9.71 -9.18 -15.94
C ASP A 70 8.34 -8.53 -15.65
N THR A 71 7.99 -7.50 -16.41
CA THR A 71 6.73 -6.77 -16.29
C THR A 71 5.51 -7.66 -16.53
N GLN A 72 5.58 -8.63 -17.43
CA GLN A 72 4.48 -9.56 -17.72
C GLN A 72 4.19 -10.46 -16.52
N ASP A 73 5.23 -11.05 -15.91
CA ASP A 73 5.12 -11.87 -14.70
C ASP A 73 4.53 -11.05 -13.55
N PHE A 74 4.97 -9.79 -13.39
CA PHE A 74 4.39 -8.86 -12.41
C PHE A 74 2.89 -8.65 -12.65
N LEU A 75 2.48 -8.29 -13.87
CA LEU A 75 1.08 -8.00 -14.19
C LEU A 75 0.18 -9.22 -14.02
N GLN A 76 0.67 -10.42 -14.37
CA GLN A 76 -0.06 -11.66 -14.17
C GLN A 76 -0.34 -11.90 -12.67
N LYS A 77 0.67 -11.76 -11.81
CA LYS A 77 0.51 -11.91 -10.36
C LYS A 77 -0.33 -10.79 -9.75
N ALA A 78 -0.17 -9.56 -10.22
CA ALA A 78 -0.96 -8.40 -9.77
C ALA A 78 -2.46 -8.55 -10.07
N ALA A 79 -2.84 -9.32 -11.09
CA ALA A 79 -4.23 -9.63 -11.42
C ALA A 79 -4.94 -10.48 -10.33
N GLU A 80 -4.19 -11.11 -9.43
CA GLU A 80 -4.75 -11.84 -8.29
C GLU A 80 -5.28 -10.93 -7.18
N LEU A 81 -4.88 -9.64 -7.15
CA LEU A 81 -5.41 -8.67 -6.20
C LEU A 81 -6.89 -8.42 -6.49
N LYS A 82 -7.74 -8.75 -5.52
CA LYS A 82 -9.20 -8.58 -5.60
C LYS A 82 -9.71 -7.94 -4.31
N GLN A 83 -10.80 -7.18 -4.43
CA GLN A 83 -11.46 -6.60 -3.26
C GLN A 83 -12.01 -7.69 -2.31
N ALA A 84 -12.18 -7.32 -1.05
CA ALA A 84 -12.83 -8.15 -0.06
C ALA A 84 -14.29 -8.44 -0.44
N LYS A 85 -14.78 -9.59 -0.01
CA LYS A 85 -16.19 -9.99 -0.20
C LYS A 85 -17.07 -9.60 0.99
N VAL A 86 -16.44 -9.19 2.09
CA VAL A 86 -17.11 -8.78 3.33
C VAL A 86 -16.66 -7.38 3.70
N SER A 87 -17.58 -6.60 4.27
CA SER A 87 -17.34 -5.21 4.69
C SER A 87 -16.77 -5.17 6.10
N SER A 88 -15.78 -4.31 6.33
CA SER A 88 -15.43 -3.84 7.66
C SER A 88 -16.56 -2.97 8.20
N LYS A 89 -16.84 -3.06 9.53
CA LYS A 89 -17.88 -2.23 10.15
C LYS A 89 -17.48 -0.77 10.28
N GLU A 90 -16.18 -0.53 10.40
CA GLU A 90 -15.57 0.80 10.52
C GLU A 90 -14.87 1.16 9.22
N PHE A 91 -14.92 2.44 8.85
CA PHE A 91 -14.23 2.95 7.66
C PHE A 91 -12.76 3.26 8.02
N SER A 92 -12.05 2.22 8.50
CA SER A 92 -10.61 2.26 8.76
C SER A 92 -10.03 0.89 8.41
N GLU A 93 -8.94 0.90 7.67
CA GLU A 93 -8.31 -0.32 7.15
C GLU A 93 -6.87 -0.42 7.69
N ASP A 94 -6.30 -1.63 7.70
CA ASP A 94 -4.97 -1.85 8.29
C ASP A 94 -3.85 -1.57 7.27
N SER A 95 -3.84 -0.35 6.71
CA SER A 95 -2.81 0.09 5.77
C SER A 95 -1.41 0.04 6.39
N PHE A 96 -1.30 0.27 7.70
CA PHE A 96 -0.03 0.22 8.42
C PHE A 96 0.51 -1.21 8.50
N ALA A 97 -0.34 -2.23 8.57
CA ALA A 97 0.09 -3.62 8.43
C ALA A 97 0.63 -3.91 7.02
N GLY A 98 -0.02 -3.38 5.99
CA GLY A 98 0.47 -3.51 4.60
C GLY A 98 1.84 -2.86 4.39
N ILE A 99 2.03 -1.64 4.89
CA ILE A 99 3.34 -0.95 4.86
C ILE A 99 4.38 -1.73 5.66
N SER A 100 4.04 -2.16 6.89
CA SER A 100 4.94 -2.94 7.76
C SER A 100 5.38 -4.23 7.08
N GLN A 101 4.47 -4.95 6.43
CA GLN A 101 4.79 -6.16 5.67
C GLN A 101 5.78 -5.85 4.53
N ALA A 102 5.54 -4.81 3.73
CA ALA A 102 6.44 -4.41 2.66
C ALA A 102 7.84 -4.03 3.20
N LEU A 103 7.91 -3.32 4.32
CA LEU A 103 9.18 -2.92 4.93
C LEU A 103 9.97 -4.12 5.46
N ASN A 104 9.31 -5.13 6.02
CA ASN A 104 9.97 -6.23 6.74
C ASN A 104 10.25 -7.45 5.85
N GLU A 105 9.42 -7.75 4.86
CA GLU A 105 9.56 -8.95 4.04
C GLU A 105 10.44 -8.73 2.79
N ILE A 106 10.49 -7.49 2.27
CA ILE A 106 11.30 -7.18 1.09
C ILE A 106 12.74 -6.92 1.49
N ASN A 107 13.69 -7.57 0.80
CA ASN A 107 15.10 -7.25 0.96
C ASN A 107 15.46 -5.97 0.19
N TRP A 108 15.20 -4.82 0.82
CA TRP A 108 15.42 -3.51 0.25
C TRP A 108 16.88 -3.23 -0.14
N ASN A 109 17.85 -3.95 0.44
CA ASN A 109 19.26 -3.77 0.12
C ASN A 109 19.62 -4.18 -1.32
N ASN A 110 18.73 -4.96 -1.97
CA ASN A 110 18.91 -5.32 -3.37
C ASN A 110 18.59 -4.17 -4.35
N PHE A 111 18.07 -3.04 -3.85
CA PHE A 111 17.57 -1.94 -4.68
C PHE A 111 18.21 -0.61 -4.32
N GLY A 112 18.68 0.16 -5.33
CA GLY A 112 19.22 1.50 -5.14
C GLY A 112 18.11 2.53 -4.84
N GLY A 113 17.09 2.62 -5.70
CA GLY A 113 15.90 3.43 -5.46
C GLY A 113 14.79 2.62 -4.81
N ARG A 114 14.23 3.09 -3.69
CA ARG A 114 13.31 2.33 -2.85
C ARG A 114 12.07 3.15 -2.57
N TYR A 115 10.95 2.73 -3.15
CA TYR A 115 9.71 3.49 -3.11
C TYR A 115 8.54 2.59 -2.77
N ILE A 116 7.70 3.05 -1.83
CA ILE A 116 6.37 2.51 -1.56
C ILE A 116 5.34 3.53 -2.04
N VAL A 117 4.32 3.06 -2.75
CA VAL A 117 3.14 3.84 -3.14
C VAL A 117 1.93 3.22 -2.47
N LEU A 118 1.44 3.88 -1.43
CA LEU A 118 0.20 3.51 -0.76
C LEU A 118 -1.00 4.04 -1.53
N VAL A 119 -1.98 3.19 -1.81
CA VAL A 119 -3.25 3.55 -2.46
C VAL A 119 -4.40 3.09 -1.57
N THR A 120 -5.22 4.04 -1.08
CA THR A 120 -6.34 3.75 -0.17
C THR A 120 -7.40 4.85 -0.21
N ASP A 121 -8.64 4.52 0.18
CA ASP A 121 -9.72 5.49 0.41
C ASP A 121 -10.08 5.65 1.88
N ALA A 122 -9.44 4.89 2.77
CA ALA A 122 -9.72 4.83 4.20
C ALA A 122 -8.52 5.27 5.05
N GLY A 123 -8.77 5.73 6.27
CA GLY A 123 -7.73 5.95 7.28
C GLY A 123 -7.17 4.63 7.82
N ALA A 124 -6.03 4.72 8.49
CA ALA A 124 -5.34 3.58 9.07
C ALA A 124 -5.90 3.18 10.44
N LEU A 125 -5.87 1.88 10.75
CA LEU A 125 -5.91 1.39 12.13
C LEU A 125 -4.59 1.78 12.81
N ASP A 126 -4.64 2.78 13.69
CA ASP A 126 -3.48 3.34 14.37
C ASP A 126 -3.02 2.47 15.55
N SER A 127 -1.83 2.72 16.09
CA SER A 127 -1.23 2.01 17.22
C SER A 127 -2.14 1.92 18.46
N ASN A 128 -2.99 2.93 18.67
CA ASN A 128 -3.98 2.96 19.75
C ASN A 128 -5.23 2.13 19.48
N ASN A 129 -5.41 1.63 18.25
CA ASN A 129 -6.57 0.81 17.92
C ASN A 129 -6.26 -0.67 18.23
N PRO A 130 -7.06 -1.35 19.09
CA PRO A 130 -6.82 -2.74 19.46
C PRO A 130 -6.90 -3.71 18.28
N LEU A 131 -7.44 -3.27 17.15
CA LEU A 131 -7.54 -4.04 15.91
C LEU A 131 -6.32 -3.86 14.99
N SER A 132 -5.45 -2.90 15.26
CA SER A 132 -4.20 -2.72 14.52
C SER A 132 -3.32 -3.96 14.63
N SER A 133 -2.87 -4.48 13.50
CA SER A 133 -1.99 -5.66 13.47
C SER A 133 -0.52 -5.27 13.52
N SER A 134 -0.17 -4.07 13.07
CA SER A 134 1.21 -3.57 13.16
C SER A 134 1.56 -3.03 14.54
N GLY A 135 0.56 -2.50 15.28
CA GLY A 135 0.76 -1.79 16.54
C GLY A 135 1.58 -0.50 16.40
N MET A 136 1.79 -0.01 15.18
CA MET A 136 2.59 1.17 14.88
C MET A 136 1.71 2.35 14.48
N ASP A 137 2.19 3.55 14.79
CA ASP A 137 1.64 4.80 14.27
C ASP A 137 2.37 5.24 12.97
N ALA A 138 1.84 6.28 12.33
CA ALA A 138 2.37 6.81 11.09
C ALA A 138 3.84 7.26 11.22
N LYS A 139 4.19 7.87 12.35
CA LYS A 139 5.55 8.36 12.60
C LYS A 139 6.55 7.22 12.79
N GLN A 140 6.16 6.18 13.52
CA GLN A 140 6.99 4.99 13.70
C GLN A 140 7.28 4.31 12.37
N LEU A 141 6.25 4.08 11.54
CA LEU A 141 6.42 3.50 10.21
C LEU A 141 7.27 4.37 9.28
N ARG A 142 7.09 5.69 9.33
CA ARG A 142 7.95 6.62 8.59
C ARG A 142 9.41 6.47 8.98
N LEU A 143 9.72 6.43 10.28
CA LEU A 143 11.09 6.25 10.77
C LEU A 143 11.67 4.91 10.33
N GLU A 144 10.89 3.84 10.38
CA GLU A 144 11.29 2.52 9.87
C GLU A 144 11.58 2.54 8.36
N ALA A 145 10.76 3.23 7.58
CA ALA A 145 10.99 3.40 6.15
C ALA A 145 12.27 4.20 5.88
N GLN A 146 12.44 5.33 6.57
CA GLN A 146 13.63 6.18 6.45
C GLN A 146 14.92 5.43 6.82
N HIS A 147 14.89 4.62 7.88
CA HIS A 147 16.04 3.78 8.27
C HIS A 147 16.43 2.78 7.18
N ARG A 148 15.46 2.30 6.39
CA ARG A 148 15.71 1.41 5.24
C ARG A 148 15.95 2.19 3.93
N GLY A 149 15.96 3.52 3.96
CA GLY A 149 16.10 4.37 2.78
C GLY A 149 14.90 4.27 1.83
N VAL A 150 13.71 3.95 2.34
CA VAL A 150 12.47 3.82 1.57
C VAL A 150 11.68 5.12 1.68
N ALA A 151 11.29 5.71 0.54
CA ALA A 151 10.35 6.82 0.48
C ALA A 151 8.92 6.29 0.32
N ILE A 152 7.99 6.84 1.10
CA ILE A 152 6.57 6.48 1.03
C ILE A 152 5.80 7.63 0.38
N TYR A 153 5.08 7.30 -0.68
CA TYR A 153 4.11 8.17 -1.34
C TYR A 153 2.70 7.69 -1.02
N THR A 154 1.77 8.60 -0.80
CA THR A 154 0.38 8.24 -0.52
C THR A 154 -0.58 8.82 -1.53
N LEU A 155 -1.37 7.96 -2.13
CA LEU A 155 -2.49 8.27 -3.00
C LEU A 155 -3.79 8.03 -2.24
N HIS A 156 -4.28 9.07 -1.57
CA HIS A 156 -5.54 9.01 -0.82
C HIS A 156 -6.71 9.35 -1.76
N LEU A 157 -7.53 8.35 -2.05
CA LEU A 157 -8.72 8.47 -2.89
C LEU A 157 -9.87 9.04 -2.05
N LYS A 158 -10.31 10.24 -2.37
CA LYS A 158 -11.43 10.88 -1.67
C LYS A 158 -12.77 10.36 -2.20
N THR A 159 -13.13 9.15 -1.80
CA THR A 159 -14.40 8.53 -2.19
C THR A 159 -15.58 9.10 -1.38
N PRO A 160 -16.81 9.11 -1.92
CA PRO A 160 -17.98 9.52 -1.16
C PRO A 160 -18.23 8.67 0.08
N ALA A 161 -17.88 7.37 0.02
CA ALA A 161 -18.01 6.46 1.16
C ALA A 161 -17.13 6.86 2.34
N GLY A 162 -15.92 7.40 2.07
CA GLY A 162 -14.93 7.80 3.06
C GLY A 162 -15.06 9.20 3.62
N VAL A 163 -16.08 9.99 3.25
CA VAL A 163 -16.14 11.42 3.55
C VAL A 163 -15.94 11.78 5.04
N LYS A 164 -16.43 10.96 5.96
CA LYS A 164 -16.28 11.17 7.41
C LYS A 164 -14.87 10.82 7.93
N ASN A 165 -14.10 10.11 7.14
CA ASN A 165 -12.77 9.60 7.52
C ASN A 165 -11.64 10.38 6.82
N HIS A 166 -11.94 11.21 5.81
CA HIS A 166 -10.93 11.88 4.99
C HIS A 166 -9.94 12.74 5.76
N GLU A 167 -10.37 13.48 6.79
CA GLU A 167 -9.47 14.33 7.57
C GLU A 167 -8.53 13.50 8.45
N GLN A 168 -9.03 12.42 9.05
CA GLN A 168 -8.19 11.47 9.79
C GLN A 168 -7.15 10.85 8.86
N ALA A 169 -7.58 10.31 7.72
CA ALA A 169 -6.71 9.70 6.72
C ALA A 169 -5.64 10.69 6.24
N LYS A 170 -6.05 11.93 5.92
CA LYS A 170 -5.13 12.99 5.51
C LYS A 170 -4.04 13.25 6.56
N THR A 171 -4.43 13.35 7.83
CA THR A 171 -3.47 13.60 8.93
C THR A 171 -2.49 12.44 9.04
N GLN A 172 -2.97 11.20 9.10
CA GLN A 172 -2.15 10.00 9.24
C GLN A 172 -1.17 9.84 8.06
N TYR A 173 -1.66 10.03 6.84
CA TYR A 173 -0.84 9.81 5.64
C TYR A 173 0.08 10.97 5.31
N SER A 174 -0.27 12.19 5.70
CA SER A 174 0.67 13.32 5.64
C SER A 174 1.86 13.09 6.59
N ASP A 175 1.60 12.51 7.75
CA ASP A 175 2.65 12.15 8.71
C ASP A 175 3.50 10.97 8.21
N LEU A 176 2.85 9.93 7.66
CA LEU A 176 3.51 8.75 7.13
C LEU A 176 4.45 9.08 5.97
N SER A 177 4.01 9.91 5.04
CA SER A 177 4.74 10.25 3.82
C SER A 177 5.61 11.51 3.95
N PHE A 178 5.73 12.09 5.14
CA PHE A 178 6.50 13.30 5.33
C PHE A 178 7.98 13.10 4.98
N ASN A 179 8.46 13.92 4.04
CA ASN A 179 9.85 13.89 3.59
C ASN A 179 10.63 15.05 4.23
N ASN A 180 11.62 14.72 5.06
CA ASN A 180 12.43 15.72 5.79
C ASN A 180 13.27 16.59 4.83
N TYR A 181 13.68 16.06 3.68
CA TYR A 181 14.44 16.81 2.68
C TYR A 181 13.62 17.89 2.02
N LEU A 182 12.37 17.55 1.64
CA LEU A 182 11.47 18.46 0.97
C LEU A 182 10.62 19.27 1.94
N ASN A 183 10.65 18.92 3.23
CA ASN A 183 9.85 19.50 4.31
C ASN A 183 8.34 19.49 4.00
N LYS A 184 7.85 18.39 3.40
CA LYS A 184 6.44 18.19 3.04
C LYS A 184 6.11 16.70 2.88
N PRO A 185 4.81 16.31 2.92
CA PRO A 185 4.34 14.99 2.52
C PRO A 185 4.58 14.74 1.01
N LEU A 186 4.79 13.46 0.67
CA LEU A 186 4.93 12.93 -0.69
C LEU A 186 3.63 12.31 -1.19
#